data_2607dab731dac349c06235aed8144a19
#
_entry.id   2607dab731dac349c06235aed8144a19
#
_cell.length_a   1.000
_cell.length_b   1.000
_cell.length_c   1.000
_cell.angle_alpha   90.00
_cell.angle_beta   90.00
_cell.angle_gamma   90.00
#
_symmetry.space_group_name_H-M   'P 1'
#
loop_
_entity.id
_entity.type
_entity.pdbx_description
1 polymer ?
#
loop_
_entity_poly.entity_id
_entity_poly.type
_entity_poly.pdbx_seq_one_letter_code
_entity_poly.pdbx_strand_id
1 'polypeptide(L)'
;MYLITEYQRLKEVETNQYNLEWNVKRILSKTNYHIHTDAVKNFILPKKNYEKNKEWLAYAEEADLLNVTLFECTAKDWRDSNPDLVKKSMNIRDIASINELAILSNLETLNAQMIKEKVSKSERFHKLKEIAKYQLSILNEKDFMKSLKKINENIYIEQKNKLKE
;
A
#
# COMPACT_ATOMS: atom_id res chain seq x y z
N MET A 1 -44.96 6.70 0.27
CA MET A 1 -44.38 5.65 -0.58
C MET A 1 -43.16 6.11 -1.39
N TYR A 2 -43.22 7.30 -1.99
CA TYR A 2 -42.17 7.86 -2.83
C TYR A 2 -40.79 8.05 -2.07
N LEU A 3 -40.84 8.57 -0.84
CA LEU A 3 -39.64 8.82 -0.01
C LEU A 3 -38.90 7.54 0.39
N ILE A 4 -39.60 6.43 0.64
CA ILE A 4 -39.00 5.16 1.04
C ILE A 4 -38.26 4.53 -0.15
N THR A 5 -38.84 4.62 -1.34
CA THR A 5 -38.28 4.08 -2.59
C THR A 5 -37.03 4.85 -2.99
N GLU A 6 -37.03 6.17 -2.86
CA GLU A 6 -35.89 7.02 -3.16
C GLU A 6 -34.75 6.80 -2.14
N TYR A 7 -35.05 6.65 -0.87
CA TYR A 7 -34.06 6.30 0.17
C TYR A 7 -33.42 4.94 -0.10
N GLN A 8 -34.21 3.94 -0.48
CA GLN A 8 -33.68 2.62 -0.83
C GLN A 8 -32.78 2.69 -2.06
N ARG A 9 -33.18 3.43 -3.10
CA ARG A 9 -32.38 3.65 -4.30
C ARG A 9 -31.05 4.33 -4.00
N LEU A 10 -31.05 5.39 -3.19
CA LEU A 10 -29.85 6.09 -2.77
C LEU A 10 -28.90 5.18 -1.97
N LYS A 11 -29.48 4.37 -1.08
CA LYS A 11 -28.70 3.41 -0.28
C LYS A 11 -28.08 2.30 -1.15
N GLU A 12 -28.78 1.82 -2.17
CA GLU A 12 -28.26 0.87 -3.15
C GLU A 12 -27.11 1.48 -3.97
N VAL A 13 -27.28 2.71 -4.42
CA VAL A 13 -26.21 3.44 -5.18
C VAL A 13 -24.99 3.63 -4.30
N GLU A 14 -25.15 4.05 -3.05
CA GLU A 14 -24.05 4.22 -2.10
C GLU A 14 -23.33 2.89 -1.81
N THR A 15 -24.09 1.81 -1.59
CA THR A 15 -23.55 0.47 -1.37
C THR A 15 -22.81 -0.05 -2.60
N ASN A 16 -23.33 0.18 -3.80
CA ASN A 16 -22.69 -0.24 -5.04
C ASN A 16 -21.40 0.54 -5.31
N GLN A 17 -21.38 1.85 -5.03
CA GLN A 17 -20.16 2.65 -5.11
C GLN A 17 -19.08 2.15 -4.14
N TYR A 18 -19.47 1.88 -2.89
CA TYR A 18 -18.57 1.32 -1.89
C TYR A 18 -18.02 -0.04 -2.31
N ASN A 19 -18.87 -0.92 -2.80
CA ASN A 19 -18.47 -2.24 -3.30
C ASN A 19 -17.56 -2.14 -4.51
N LEU A 20 -17.82 -1.22 -5.44
CA LEU A 20 -16.97 -0.99 -6.60
C LEU A 20 -15.59 -0.49 -6.19
N GLU A 21 -15.51 0.49 -5.31
CA GLU A 21 -14.26 1.02 -4.78
C GLU A 21 -13.47 -0.08 -4.06
N TRP A 22 -14.12 -0.87 -3.22
CA TRP A 22 -13.49 -1.99 -2.52
C TRP A 22 -12.96 -3.06 -3.48
N ASN A 23 -13.72 -3.40 -4.53
CA ASN A 23 -13.29 -4.34 -5.55
C ASN A 23 -12.09 -3.83 -6.35
N VAL A 24 -12.09 -2.54 -6.74
CA VAL A 24 -10.95 -1.91 -7.43
C VAL A 24 -9.70 -1.95 -6.54
N LYS A 25 -9.80 -1.56 -5.28
CA LYS A 25 -8.71 -1.64 -4.30
C LYS A 25 -8.16 -3.06 -4.17
N ARG A 26 -9.03 -4.04 -4.10
CA ARG A 26 -8.65 -5.45 -4.00
C ARG A 26 -7.89 -5.95 -5.24
N ILE A 27 -8.34 -5.56 -6.43
CA ILE A 27 -7.66 -5.92 -7.69
C ILE A 27 -6.29 -5.28 -7.74
N LEU A 28 -6.17 -3.97 -7.48
CA LEU A 28 -4.90 -3.25 -7.47
C LEU A 28 -3.91 -3.85 -6.45
N SER A 29 -4.41 -4.22 -5.26
CA SER A 29 -3.56 -4.83 -4.24
C SER A 29 -3.06 -6.23 -4.58
N LYS A 30 -3.78 -6.99 -5.40
CA LYS A 30 -3.43 -8.39 -5.72
C LYS A 30 -2.57 -8.54 -6.96
N THR A 31 -2.85 -7.80 -8.01
CA THR A 31 -2.27 -8.06 -9.34
C THR A 31 -0.75 -7.92 -9.34
N ASN A 32 -0.22 -6.83 -8.83
CA ASN A 32 1.22 -6.57 -8.85
C ASN A 32 1.94 -7.19 -7.64
N TYR A 33 1.20 -7.53 -6.59
CA TYR A 33 1.75 -8.30 -5.47
C TYR A 33 2.38 -9.63 -5.92
N HIS A 34 1.75 -10.33 -6.85
CA HIS A 34 2.30 -11.58 -7.38
C HIS A 34 3.59 -11.36 -8.16
N ILE A 35 3.68 -10.31 -8.96
CA ILE A 35 4.91 -9.95 -9.70
C ILE A 35 6.04 -9.66 -8.71
N HIS A 36 5.75 -8.91 -7.67
CA HIS A 36 6.73 -8.53 -6.66
C HIS A 36 7.20 -9.72 -5.84
N THR A 37 6.29 -10.56 -5.36
CA THR A 37 6.64 -11.76 -4.59
C THR A 37 7.39 -12.80 -5.43
N ASP A 38 7.09 -12.93 -6.72
CA ASP A 38 7.83 -13.78 -7.63
C ASP A 38 9.29 -13.31 -7.79
N ALA A 39 9.51 -12.00 -7.91
CA ALA A 39 10.86 -11.43 -7.97
C ALA A 39 11.64 -11.70 -6.67
N VAL A 40 11.03 -11.58 -5.50
CA VAL A 40 11.64 -11.91 -4.20
C VAL A 40 12.02 -13.38 -4.16
N LYS A 41 11.11 -14.27 -4.55
CA LYS A 41 11.32 -15.72 -4.57
C LYS A 41 12.50 -16.12 -5.45
N ASN A 42 12.59 -15.58 -6.66
CA ASN A 42 13.54 -16.04 -7.65
C ASN A 42 14.91 -15.34 -7.57
N PHE A 43 14.96 -14.11 -7.05
CA PHE A 43 16.18 -13.30 -7.09
C PHE A 43 16.74 -12.87 -5.73
N ILE A 44 15.95 -12.88 -4.66
CA ILE A 44 16.39 -12.52 -3.30
C ILE A 44 16.62 -13.76 -2.45
N LEU A 45 15.63 -14.66 -2.33
CA LEU A 45 15.71 -15.85 -1.51
C LEU A 45 16.95 -16.71 -1.78
N PRO A 46 17.34 -16.98 -3.05
CA PRO A 46 18.51 -17.83 -3.32
C PRO A 46 19.82 -17.24 -2.82
N LYS A 47 19.90 -15.92 -2.61
CA LYS A 47 21.10 -15.24 -2.15
C LYS A 47 21.22 -15.12 -0.64
N LYS A 48 20.09 -15.22 0.09
CA LYS A 48 20.04 -14.92 1.53
C LYS A 48 20.14 -16.15 2.44
N ASN A 49 20.27 -17.37 1.94
CA ASN A 49 20.42 -18.61 2.72
C ASN A 49 19.52 -18.68 3.97
N TYR A 50 18.28 -18.24 3.85
CA TYR A 50 17.34 -18.36 4.96
C TYR A 50 17.01 -19.83 5.24
N GLU A 51 16.90 -20.17 6.52
CA GLU A 51 16.22 -21.40 6.91
C GLU A 51 14.79 -21.38 6.34
N LYS A 52 14.29 -22.52 5.89
CA LYS A 52 13.00 -22.64 5.18
C LYS A 52 11.82 -22.04 5.95
N ASN A 53 11.88 -22.05 7.27
CA ASN A 53 10.87 -21.46 8.17
C ASN A 53 11.01 -19.92 8.32
N LYS A 54 12.08 -19.30 7.83
CA LYS A 54 12.36 -17.87 7.91
C LYS A 54 12.31 -17.15 6.55
N GLU A 55 11.99 -17.85 5.47
CA GLU A 55 11.87 -17.24 4.13
C GLU A 55 10.86 -16.08 4.08
N TRP A 56 9.82 -16.14 4.90
CA TRP A 56 8.81 -15.09 5.02
C TRP A 56 9.41 -13.72 5.40
N LEU A 57 10.56 -13.69 6.09
CA LEU A 57 11.25 -12.44 6.44
C LEU A 57 11.69 -11.66 5.19
N ALA A 58 12.13 -12.33 4.14
CA ALA A 58 12.52 -11.67 2.90
C ALA A 58 11.33 -10.97 2.25
N TYR A 59 10.17 -11.61 2.25
CA TYR A 59 8.93 -11.01 1.74
C TYR A 59 8.48 -9.83 2.59
N ALA A 60 8.55 -9.95 3.92
CA ALA A 60 8.19 -8.90 4.84
C ALA A 60 9.12 -7.67 4.69
N GLU A 61 10.42 -7.89 4.60
CA GLU A 61 11.41 -6.82 4.40
C GLU A 61 11.20 -6.05 3.09
N GLU A 62 10.88 -6.74 2.01
CA GLU A 62 10.64 -6.11 0.71
C GLU A 62 9.26 -5.41 0.68
N ALA A 63 8.25 -5.96 1.35
CA ALA A 63 6.96 -5.29 1.51
C ALA A 63 7.10 -4.02 2.37
N ASP A 64 7.87 -4.07 3.45
CA ASP A 64 8.12 -2.92 4.31
C ASP A 64 8.94 -1.83 3.62
N LEU A 65 9.88 -2.21 2.73
CA LEU A 65 10.58 -1.23 1.89
C LEU A 65 9.57 -0.37 1.12
N LEU A 66 8.55 -0.97 0.53
CA LEU A 66 7.50 -0.25 -0.21
C LEU A 66 6.56 0.52 0.72
N ASN A 67 6.20 -0.05 1.86
CA ASN A 67 5.36 0.62 2.84
C ASN A 67 6.03 1.89 3.39
N VAL A 68 7.31 1.80 3.77
CA VAL A 68 8.07 2.97 4.23
C VAL A 68 8.24 4.01 3.12
N THR A 69 8.46 3.57 1.89
CA THR A 69 8.58 4.47 0.74
C THR A 69 7.33 5.32 0.52
N LEU A 70 6.14 4.72 0.63
CA LEU A 70 4.87 5.36 0.30
C LEU A 70 4.15 5.91 1.53
N PHE A 71 4.08 5.12 2.61
CA PHE A 71 3.30 5.44 3.81
C PHE A 71 4.16 5.95 4.97
N GLU A 72 5.48 5.94 4.82
CA GLU A 72 6.47 6.35 5.83
C GLU A 72 6.41 5.52 7.12
N CYS A 73 5.85 4.32 7.08
CA CYS A 73 5.81 3.38 8.21
C CYS A 73 5.87 1.93 7.73
N THR A 74 6.36 1.04 8.60
CA THR A 74 6.31 -0.41 8.36
C THR A 74 4.90 -0.95 8.64
N ALA A 75 4.62 -2.16 8.16
CA ALA A 75 3.36 -2.84 8.49
C ALA A 75 3.21 -3.06 10.01
N LYS A 76 4.33 -3.27 10.73
CA LYS A 76 4.32 -3.40 12.19
C LYS A 76 3.97 -2.09 12.87
N ASP A 77 4.62 -0.98 12.51
CA ASP A 77 4.35 0.35 13.08
C ASP A 77 2.89 0.74 12.89
N TRP A 78 2.35 0.46 11.71
CA TRP A 78 0.95 0.72 11.42
C TRP A 78 0.01 -0.10 12.33
N ARG A 79 0.26 -1.41 12.48
CA ARG A 79 -0.54 -2.28 13.36
C ARG A 79 -0.50 -1.84 14.82
N ASP A 80 0.70 -1.53 15.32
CA ASP A 80 0.89 -1.09 16.71
C ASP A 80 0.14 0.22 17.00
N SER A 81 0.01 1.09 16.00
CA SER A 81 -0.69 2.37 16.11
C SER A 81 -2.21 2.28 15.83
N ASN A 82 -2.70 1.17 15.29
CA ASN A 82 -4.11 0.98 14.92
C ASN A 82 -4.70 -0.33 15.46
N PRO A 83 -4.66 -0.59 16.78
CA PRO A 83 -5.09 -1.87 17.34
C PRO A 83 -6.56 -2.19 17.06
N ASP A 84 -7.43 -1.20 16.98
CA ASP A 84 -8.86 -1.40 16.73
C ASP A 84 -9.16 -1.81 15.29
N LEU A 85 -8.38 -1.31 14.31
CA LEU A 85 -8.49 -1.74 12.93
C LEU A 85 -7.91 -3.14 12.74
N VAL A 86 -6.84 -3.46 13.45
CA VAL A 86 -6.25 -4.81 13.46
C VAL A 86 -7.24 -5.85 13.99
N LYS A 87 -7.99 -5.54 15.06
CA LYS A 87 -9.08 -6.39 15.56
C LYS A 87 -10.16 -6.68 14.52
N LYS A 88 -10.36 -5.75 13.58
CA LYS A 88 -11.27 -5.91 12.43
C LYS A 88 -10.61 -6.61 11.24
N SER A 89 -9.43 -7.19 11.41
CA SER A 89 -8.65 -7.84 10.36
C SER A 89 -8.26 -6.92 9.19
N MET A 90 -8.13 -5.63 9.45
CA MET A 90 -7.71 -4.63 8.46
C MET A 90 -6.19 -4.44 8.48
N ASN A 91 -5.64 -4.07 7.35
CA ASN A 91 -4.24 -3.72 7.15
C ASN A 91 -4.11 -2.33 6.50
N ILE A 92 -2.88 -1.86 6.35
CA ILE A 92 -2.61 -0.52 5.79
C ILE A 92 -3.18 -0.33 4.38
N ARG A 93 -3.22 -1.39 3.56
CA ARG A 93 -3.77 -1.33 2.18
C ARG A 93 -5.28 -1.17 2.17
N ASP A 94 -5.98 -1.68 3.18
CA ASP A 94 -7.44 -1.59 3.26
C ASP A 94 -7.92 -0.16 3.49
N ILE A 95 -7.08 0.67 4.12
CA ILE A 95 -7.39 2.08 4.41
C ILE A 95 -6.70 3.06 3.45
N ALA A 96 -5.76 2.60 2.64
CA ALA A 96 -5.10 3.43 1.65
C ALA A 96 -6.10 3.95 0.60
N SER A 97 -5.86 5.15 0.08
CA SER A 97 -6.63 5.70 -1.03
C SER A 97 -6.36 4.92 -2.34
N ILE A 98 -7.25 5.05 -3.32
CA ILE A 98 -7.03 4.45 -4.65
C ILE A 98 -5.75 5.02 -5.29
N ASN A 99 -5.47 6.31 -5.12
CA ASN A 99 -4.23 6.91 -5.60
C ASN A 99 -3.00 6.26 -4.96
N GLU A 100 -3.02 6.06 -3.65
CA GLU A 100 -1.93 5.38 -2.94
C GLU A 100 -1.76 3.93 -3.39
N LEU A 101 -2.85 3.21 -3.58
CA LEU A 101 -2.79 1.82 -4.08
C LEU A 101 -2.31 1.73 -5.53
N ALA A 102 -2.68 2.68 -6.39
CA ALA A 102 -2.18 2.75 -7.74
C ALA A 102 -0.66 2.98 -7.76
N ILE A 103 -0.17 3.89 -6.91
CA ILE A 103 1.27 4.13 -6.76
C ILE A 103 1.97 2.90 -6.20
N LEU A 104 1.43 2.28 -5.14
CA LEU A 104 1.99 1.06 -4.57
C LEU A 104 2.14 -0.05 -5.63
N SER A 105 1.13 -0.21 -6.48
CA SER A 105 1.14 -1.15 -7.60
C SER A 105 2.27 -0.86 -8.59
N ASN A 106 2.51 0.42 -8.92
CA ASN A 106 3.63 0.83 -9.76
C ASN A 106 4.97 0.55 -9.08
N LEU A 107 5.09 0.85 -7.79
CA LEU A 107 6.31 0.59 -7.01
C LEU A 107 6.61 -0.90 -6.91
N GLU A 108 5.61 -1.76 -6.75
CA GLU A 108 5.77 -3.22 -6.74
C GLU A 108 6.38 -3.72 -8.06
N THR A 109 5.89 -3.25 -9.19
CA THR A 109 6.41 -3.62 -10.51
C THR A 109 7.83 -3.10 -10.74
N LEU A 110 8.08 -1.84 -10.40
CA LEU A 110 9.40 -1.23 -10.53
C LEU A 110 10.43 -1.90 -9.61
N ASN A 111 10.04 -2.18 -8.36
CA ASN A 111 10.92 -2.88 -7.43
C ASN A 111 11.24 -4.30 -7.90
N ALA A 112 10.25 -5.04 -8.42
CA ALA A 112 10.46 -6.36 -9.01
C ALA A 112 11.50 -6.32 -10.16
N GLN A 113 11.40 -5.33 -11.04
CA GLN A 113 12.37 -5.15 -12.13
C GLN A 113 13.78 -4.83 -11.62
N MET A 114 13.89 -3.89 -10.65
CA MET A 114 15.19 -3.55 -10.05
C MET A 114 15.82 -4.71 -9.26
N ILE A 115 14.99 -5.56 -8.61
CA ILE A 115 15.45 -6.80 -7.96
C ILE A 115 16.07 -7.75 -9.01
N LYS A 116 15.40 -7.94 -10.14
CA LYS A 116 15.88 -8.75 -11.25
C LYS A 116 17.21 -8.22 -11.82
N GLU A 117 17.33 -6.90 -11.91
CA GLU A 117 18.54 -6.19 -12.36
C GLU A 117 19.65 -6.16 -11.30
N LYS A 118 19.42 -6.76 -10.12
CA LYS A 118 20.36 -6.83 -8.99
C LYS A 118 20.74 -5.48 -8.40
N VAL A 119 19.87 -4.48 -8.51
CA VAL A 119 20.03 -3.17 -7.87
C VAL A 119 20.01 -3.35 -6.35
N SER A 120 20.93 -2.68 -5.64
CA SER A 120 21.01 -2.76 -4.18
C SER A 120 19.74 -2.27 -3.49
N LYS A 121 19.44 -2.81 -2.30
CA LYS A 121 18.25 -2.42 -1.52
C LYS A 121 18.21 -0.92 -1.22
N SER A 122 19.35 -0.35 -0.85
CA SER A 122 19.49 1.09 -0.57
C SER A 122 19.18 1.95 -1.80
N GLU A 123 19.75 1.58 -2.95
CA GLU A 123 19.52 2.30 -4.20
C GLU A 123 18.07 2.19 -4.67
N ARG A 124 17.47 1.00 -4.53
CA ARG A 124 16.05 0.78 -4.82
C ARG A 124 15.15 1.66 -3.95
N PHE A 125 15.45 1.73 -2.66
CA PHE A 125 14.69 2.58 -1.73
C PHE A 125 14.71 4.05 -2.15
N HIS A 126 15.89 4.60 -2.47
CA HIS A 126 16.01 6.00 -2.91
C HIS A 126 15.26 6.28 -4.21
N LYS A 127 15.44 5.44 -5.22
CA LYS A 127 14.73 5.58 -6.50
C LYS A 127 13.21 5.50 -6.34
N LEU A 128 12.73 4.50 -5.59
CA LEU A 128 11.30 4.31 -5.36
C LEU A 128 10.69 5.46 -4.56
N LYS A 129 11.43 6.02 -3.60
CA LYS A 129 10.97 7.18 -2.82
C LYS A 129 10.80 8.43 -3.67
N GLU A 130 11.71 8.69 -4.59
CA GLU A 130 11.59 9.80 -5.55
C GLU A 130 10.39 9.60 -6.49
N ILE A 131 10.22 8.39 -7.01
CA ILE A 131 9.08 8.04 -7.88
C ILE A 131 7.76 8.19 -7.13
N ALA A 132 7.67 7.69 -5.90
CA ALA A 132 6.47 7.81 -5.08
C ALA A 132 6.08 9.27 -4.81
N LYS A 133 7.06 10.11 -4.44
CA LYS A 133 6.83 11.54 -4.24
C LYS A 133 6.31 12.23 -5.50
N TYR A 134 6.93 11.95 -6.64
CA TYR A 134 6.54 12.52 -7.92
C TYR A 134 5.12 12.11 -8.31
N GLN A 135 4.81 10.82 -8.24
CA GLN A 135 3.48 10.31 -8.59
C GLN A 135 2.40 10.82 -7.63
N LEU A 136 2.69 10.90 -6.32
CA LEU A 136 1.76 11.47 -5.34
C LEU A 136 1.45 12.94 -5.65
N SER A 137 2.46 13.74 -6.00
CA SER A 137 2.24 15.15 -6.35
C SER A 137 1.27 15.30 -7.51
N ILE A 138 1.45 14.49 -8.56
CA ILE A 138 0.58 14.52 -9.75
C ILE A 138 -0.85 14.08 -9.42
N LEU A 139 -1.01 12.96 -8.71
CA LEU A 139 -2.34 12.40 -8.46
C LEU A 139 -3.12 13.22 -7.43
N ASN A 140 -2.45 13.79 -6.43
CA ASN A 140 -3.10 14.61 -5.41
C ASN A 140 -3.54 15.98 -5.94
N GLU A 141 -2.86 16.55 -6.94
CA GLU A 141 -3.29 17.80 -7.59
C GLU A 141 -4.61 17.65 -8.34
N LYS A 142 -4.93 16.46 -8.80
CA LYS A 142 -6.12 16.20 -9.62
C LYS A 142 -7.38 15.83 -8.83
N ASP A 143 -7.28 15.69 -7.52
CA ASP A 143 -8.37 15.42 -6.56
C ASP A 143 -9.42 14.39 -7.06
N PHE A 144 -8.95 13.31 -7.69
CA PHE A 144 -9.84 12.30 -8.24
C PHE A 144 -10.65 11.54 -7.17
N MET A 145 -10.14 11.51 -5.92
CA MET A 145 -10.83 10.91 -4.78
C MET A 145 -10.34 11.53 -3.47
N LYS A 146 -11.26 11.78 -2.55
CA LYS A 146 -10.91 12.18 -1.19
C LYS A 146 -10.11 11.06 -0.56
N SER A 147 -8.87 11.34 -0.19
CA SER A 147 -7.99 10.37 0.44
C SER A 147 -8.59 9.85 1.74
N LEU A 148 -8.57 8.54 1.94
CA LEU A 148 -8.88 7.90 3.23
C LEU A 148 -7.81 8.19 4.32
N LYS A 149 -6.81 9.02 4.01
CA LYS A 149 -5.78 9.49 4.96
C LYS A 149 -6.38 10.09 6.23
N LYS A 150 -7.55 10.73 6.15
CA LYS A 150 -8.22 11.31 7.31
C LYS A 150 -8.52 10.33 8.44
N ILE A 151 -8.61 9.05 8.15
CA ILE A 151 -8.88 8.02 9.16
C ILE A 151 -7.62 7.73 10.00
N ASN A 152 -6.43 8.04 9.48
CA ASN A 152 -5.13 7.79 10.13
C ASN A 152 -4.16 8.96 10.05
N GLU A 153 -4.67 10.20 10.09
CA GLU A 153 -3.85 11.43 10.06
C GLU A 153 -2.70 11.40 11.10
N ASN A 154 -2.97 10.86 12.28
CA ASN A 154 -1.99 10.85 13.37
C ASN A 154 -0.73 10.04 13.02
N ILE A 155 -0.87 8.87 12.37
CA ILE A 155 0.27 8.02 12.04
C ILE A 155 1.14 8.64 10.96
N TYR A 156 0.51 9.18 9.89
CA TYR A 156 1.24 9.83 8.81
C TYR A 156 1.96 11.10 9.29
N ILE A 157 1.36 11.84 10.24
CA ILE A 157 1.95 13.03 10.84
C ILE A 157 3.11 12.66 11.76
N GLU A 158 2.95 11.68 12.64
CA GLU A 158 4.00 11.24 13.55
C GLU A 158 5.23 10.71 12.81
N GLN A 159 5.04 9.91 11.77
CA GLN A 159 6.15 9.39 10.96
C GLN A 159 6.84 10.49 10.16
N LYS A 160 6.10 11.45 9.61
CA LYS A 160 6.67 12.63 8.92
C LYS A 160 7.52 13.50 9.85
N ASN A 161 7.11 13.64 11.10
CA ASN A 161 7.87 14.43 12.09
C ASN A 161 9.17 13.73 12.49
N LYS A 162 9.14 12.40 12.65
CA LYS A 162 10.35 11.60 12.95
C LYS A 162 11.40 11.61 11.82
N LEU A 163 10.99 11.85 10.58
CA LEU A 163 11.91 11.92 9.43
C LEU A 163 12.52 13.31 9.22
N LYS A 164 12.06 14.33 9.96
CA LYS A 164 12.59 15.70 9.91
C LYS A 164 13.59 15.99 11.03
N GLU A 165 13.67 15.14 12.04
CA GLU A 165 14.68 15.13 13.09
C GLU A 165 15.91 14.29 12.68
#